data_aa9bd1af3da376defa67dbc8ccd8a39e
#
_entry.id   aa9bd1af3da376defa67dbc8ccd8a39e
#
_cell.length_a   1.000
_cell.length_b   1.000
_cell.length_c   1.000
_cell.angle_alpha   90.00
_cell.angle_beta   90.00
_cell.angle_gamma   90.00
#
_symmetry.space_group_name_H-M   'P 1'
#
loop_
_entity.id
_entity.type
_entity.pdbx_description
1 polymer ?
#
loop_
_entity_poly.entity_id
_entity_poly.type
_entity_poly.pdbx_seq_one_letter_code
_entity_poly.pdbx_strand_id
1 'polypeptide(L)'
;TSKADYKKGGASTRSAVVRLSNAISLEPYQSDLEFLTNMGLAQRQNLENGIAQSEIHRSYYSYTISIDLDRIGVDVEIEVSQEEKASRVKELLDTVQYLYRDIRGRRENLSPLFIIGGRYKRKNPFFENIVSVKANKIGVATLKEIVEDSEELKEYTYTGITSGIFDNEKDVKEKLKAESVGNVFKHLKEEVDAYYEGN
;
A
#
# COMPACT_ATOMS: atom_id res chain seq x y z
N THR A 1 43.71 9.63 -9.08
CA THR A 1 42.32 10.12 -9.13
C THR A 1 41.86 10.09 -10.57
N SER A 2 41.29 8.94 -11.02
CA SER A 2 40.70 8.81 -12.34
C SER A 2 39.32 9.49 -12.35
N LYS A 3 39.18 10.49 -13.21
CA LYS A 3 37.87 11.03 -13.57
C LYS A 3 37.13 9.92 -14.33
N ALA A 4 36.04 9.44 -13.77
CA ALA A 4 35.11 8.59 -14.51
C ALA A 4 34.51 9.44 -15.63
N ASP A 5 34.82 9.07 -16.90
CA ASP A 5 34.19 9.63 -18.08
C ASP A 5 32.72 9.20 -18.09
N TYR A 6 31.83 10.11 -17.65
CA TYR A 6 30.40 9.96 -17.87
C TYR A 6 30.15 10.12 -19.37
N LYS A 7 29.96 9.03 -20.10
CA LYS A 7 29.46 9.04 -21.46
C LYS A 7 28.12 9.75 -21.48
N LYS A 8 28.08 10.93 -22.07
CA LYS A 8 26.86 11.66 -22.40
C LYS A 8 26.06 10.82 -23.43
N GLY A 9 24.85 10.39 -23.04
CA GLY A 9 23.86 9.94 -24.02
C GLY A 9 23.47 8.47 -23.89
N GLY A 10 22.38 8.23 -23.20
CA GLY A 10 21.65 6.97 -23.17
C GLY A 10 20.81 6.88 -21.91
N ALA A 11 19.63 7.49 -21.89
CA ALA A 11 18.66 7.16 -20.88
C ALA A 11 18.22 5.70 -21.09
N SER A 12 18.61 4.78 -20.19
CA SER A 12 18.08 3.42 -20.19
C SER A 12 16.70 3.43 -19.55
N THR A 13 15.66 3.10 -20.31
CA THR A 13 14.31 2.96 -19.77
C THR A 13 14.16 1.60 -19.09
N ARG A 14 13.73 1.60 -17.83
CA ARG A 14 13.43 0.37 -17.05
C ARG A 14 11.97 0.34 -16.66
N SER A 15 11.35 -0.83 -16.78
CA SER A 15 10.03 -1.04 -16.19
C SER A 15 10.13 -1.12 -14.68
N ALA A 16 9.24 -0.46 -13.96
CA ALA A 16 9.13 -0.58 -12.52
C ALA A 16 8.79 -2.04 -12.14
N VAL A 17 9.50 -2.57 -11.17
CA VAL A 17 9.29 -3.92 -10.60
C VAL A 17 8.28 -3.89 -9.45
N VAL A 18 8.06 -2.74 -8.86
CA VAL A 18 6.99 -2.45 -7.90
C VAL A 18 6.06 -1.42 -8.53
N ARG A 19 4.78 -1.73 -8.55
CA ARG A 19 3.75 -0.86 -9.13
C ARG A 19 2.66 -0.63 -8.12
N LEU A 20 2.20 0.61 -8.03
CA LEU A 20 1.08 1.00 -7.20
C LEU A 20 -0.06 1.50 -8.09
N SER A 21 -1.28 1.09 -7.77
CA SER A 21 -2.46 1.71 -8.36
C SER A 21 -2.74 3.08 -7.74
N ASN A 22 -3.71 3.80 -8.29
CA ASN A 22 -4.24 4.98 -7.60
C ASN A 22 -4.92 4.59 -6.29
N ALA A 23 -4.78 5.42 -5.26
CA ALA A 23 -5.60 5.30 -4.05
C ALA A 23 -6.98 5.90 -4.33
N ILE A 24 -8.01 5.04 -4.34
CA ILE A 24 -9.39 5.42 -4.67
C ILE A 24 -10.22 5.43 -3.40
N SER A 25 -10.95 6.54 -3.17
CA SER A 25 -11.90 6.63 -2.06
C SER A 25 -13.04 5.62 -2.22
N LEU A 26 -13.32 4.87 -1.15
CA LEU A 26 -14.39 3.86 -1.09
C LEU A 26 -15.73 4.44 -0.61
N GLU A 27 -15.75 5.72 -0.27
CA GLU A 27 -16.91 6.43 0.22
C GLU A 27 -17.21 7.64 -0.69
N PRO A 28 -18.47 8.12 -0.72
CA PRO A 28 -18.81 9.35 -1.43
C PRO A 28 -17.96 10.52 -0.94
N TYR A 29 -17.61 11.40 -1.85
CA TYR A 29 -16.83 12.57 -1.54
C TYR A 29 -17.54 13.46 -0.52
N GLN A 30 -16.88 13.70 0.60
CA GLN A 30 -17.27 14.66 1.62
C GLN A 30 -16.04 15.43 2.05
N SER A 31 -16.11 16.74 2.04
CA SER A 31 -15.01 17.58 2.49
C SER A 31 -15.49 18.66 3.46
N ASP A 32 -14.62 18.95 4.40
CA ASP A 32 -14.73 20.10 5.28
C ASP A 32 -13.74 21.17 4.84
N LEU A 33 -14.18 22.45 4.89
CA LEU A 33 -13.36 23.60 4.58
C LEU A 33 -12.83 24.22 5.87
N GLU A 34 -11.53 24.30 5.99
CA GLU A 34 -10.84 24.98 7.08
C GLU A 34 -10.23 26.31 6.57
N PHE A 35 -10.50 27.39 7.27
CA PHE A 35 -9.92 28.68 6.98
C PHE A 35 -8.71 28.91 7.88
N LEU A 36 -7.55 29.13 7.27
CA LEU A 36 -6.31 29.46 7.97
C LEU A 36 -6.02 30.95 7.82
N THR A 37 -5.75 31.62 8.93
CA THR A 37 -5.37 33.02 8.94
C THR A 37 -4.02 33.19 9.63
N ASN A 38 -3.20 34.12 9.15
CA ASN A 38 -1.92 34.46 9.74
C ASN A 38 -1.96 35.75 10.59
N MET A 39 -3.11 36.08 11.18
CA MET A 39 -3.33 37.34 11.91
C MET A 39 -2.23 37.70 12.91
N GLY A 40 -1.77 36.72 13.72
CA GLY A 40 -0.75 36.97 14.72
C GLY A 40 0.65 37.29 14.15
N LEU A 41 0.99 36.76 12.96
CA LEU A 41 2.24 37.07 12.27
C LEU A 41 2.12 38.38 11.50
N ALA A 42 0.99 38.61 10.84
CA ALA A 42 0.69 39.82 10.09
C ALA A 42 0.72 41.05 11.00
N GLN A 43 0.12 40.99 12.16
CA GLN A 43 0.16 42.07 13.15
C GLN A 43 1.58 42.37 13.65
N ARG A 44 2.39 41.35 13.93
CA ARG A 44 3.78 41.54 14.41
C ARG A 44 4.70 42.14 13.35
N GLN A 45 4.44 41.91 12.08
CA GLN A 45 5.26 42.34 10.95
C GLN A 45 4.65 43.51 10.17
N ASN A 46 3.51 44.03 10.61
CA ASN A 46 2.76 45.08 9.91
C ASN A 46 2.43 44.74 8.44
N LEU A 47 2.07 43.45 8.20
CA LEU A 47 1.71 42.93 6.92
C LEU A 47 0.19 42.77 6.81
N GLU A 48 -0.32 42.67 5.58
CA GLU A 48 -1.73 42.34 5.35
C GLU A 48 -2.04 40.92 5.83
N ASN A 49 -3.27 40.75 6.35
CA ASN A 49 -3.73 39.43 6.81
C ASN A 49 -4.06 38.53 5.61
N GLY A 50 -3.31 37.43 5.46
CA GLY A 50 -3.60 36.42 4.48
C GLY A 50 -4.65 35.43 4.98
N ILE A 51 -5.65 35.13 4.15
CA ILE A 51 -6.63 34.06 4.38
C ILE A 51 -6.33 32.96 3.37
N ALA A 52 -6.02 31.77 3.86
CA ALA A 52 -5.89 30.57 3.04
C ALA A 52 -7.01 29.59 3.36
N GLN A 53 -7.62 29.03 2.33
CA GLN A 53 -8.62 27.98 2.45
C GLN A 53 -7.93 26.63 2.32
N SER A 54 -8.25 25.71 3.20
CA SER A 54 -7.76 24.35 3.23
C SER A 54 -8.95 23.40 3.23
N GLU A 55 -8.87 22.40 2.37
CA GLU A 55 -9.85 21.33 2.31
C GLU A 55 -9.34 20.12 3.08
N ILE A 56 -10.19 19.51 3.89
CA ILE A 56 -9.93 18.26 4.61
C ILE A 56 -10.93 17.23 4.11
N HIS A 57 -10.41 16.14 3.55
CA HIS A 57 -11.19 14.97 3.15
C HIS A 57 -10.71 13.76 3.92
N ARG A 58 -11.62 13.06 4.59
CA ARG A 58 -11.35 11.81 5.30
C ARG A 58 -12.23 10.71 4.74
N SER A 59 -11.62 9.61 4.30
CA SER A 59 -12.31 8.44 3.75
C SER A 59 -11.46 7.19 3.92
N TYR A 60 -12.04 6.02 3.70
CA TYR A 60 -11.29 4.81 3.39
C TYR A 60 -10.79 4.87 1.95
N TYR A 61 -9.52 4.55 1.75
CA TYR A 61 -8.90 4.46 0.43
C TYR A 61 -8.44 3.05 0.16
N SER A 62 -8.68 2.56 -1.04
CA SER A 62 -8.14 1.30 -1.53
C SER A 62 -7.06 1.57 -2.58
N TYR A 63 -5.96 0.84 -2.49
CA TYR A 63 -4.92 0.80 -3.51
C TYR A 63 -4.30 -0.59 -3.58
N THR A 64 -3.67 -0.90 -4.70
CA THR A 64 -3.02 -2.19 -4.95
C THR A 64 -1.52 -1.99 -5.12
N ILE A 65 -0.75 -2.89 -4.54
CA ILE A 65 0.70 -2.98 -4.74
C ILE A 65 0.99 -4.30 -5.44
N SER A 66 1.63 -4.24 -6.62
CA SER A 66 2.10 -5.40 -7.35
C SER A 66 3.62 -5.43 -7.36
N ILE A 67 4.22 -6.56 -7.01
CA ILE A 67 5.67 -6.75 -6.89
C ILE A 67 6.08 -7.92 -7.80
N ASP A 68 6.94 -7.65 -8.78
CA ASP A 68 7.51 -8.68 -9.66
C ASP A 68 8.74 -9.29 -8.98
N LEU A 69 8.57 -10.33 -8.15
CA LEU A 69 9.63 -10.92 -7.35
C LEU A 69 10.81 -11.43 -8.20
N ASP A 70 10.55 -12.00 -9.39
CA ASP A 70 11.53 -12.49 -10.35
C ASP A 70 12.42 -11.38 -10.94
N ARG A 71 12.05 -10.11 -10.77
CA ARG A 71 12.76 -8.95 -11.32
C ARG A 71 13.39 -8.06 -10.27
N ILE A 72 13.18 -8.34 -8.99
CA ILE A 72 13.81 -7.57 -7.91
C ILE A 72 15.32 -7.76 -7.96
N GLY A 73 16.06 -6.66 -7.99
CA GLY A 73 17.51 -6.67 -7.96
C GLY A 73 18.19 -7.25 -9.21
N VAL A 74 17.43 -7.40 -10.32
CA VAL A 74 17.92 -7.88 -11.61
C VAL A 74 17.96 -6.74 -12.61
N ASP A 75 19.11 -6.53 -13.25
CA ASP A 75 19.35 -5.61 -14.35
C ASP A 75 20.26 -6.26 -15.40
N VAL A 76 20.45 -5.60 -16.54
CA VAL A 76 21.21 -6.13 -17.70
C VAL A 76 22.61 -6.62 -17.30
N GLU A 77 23.30 -5.91 -16.40
CA GLU A 77 24.68 -6.19 -16.00
C GLU A 77 24.85 -6.47 -14.50
N ILE A 78 23.76 -6.40 -13.72
CA ILE A 78 23.84 -6.51 -12.26
C ILE A 78 22.71 -7.41 -11.78
N GLU A 79 23.08 -8.39 -10.97
CA GLU A 79 22.15 -9.17 -10.18
C GLU A 79 22.63 -9.21 -8.72
N VAL A 80 21.75 -8.84 -7.80
CA VAL A 80 22.06 -8.90 -6.36
C VAL A 80 21.76 -10.29 -5.81
N SER A 81 22.31 -10.61 -4.63
CA SER A 81 22.09 -11.91 -4.00
C SER A 81 20.61 -12.13 -3.64
N GLN A 82 20.21 -13.39 -3.45
CA GLN A 82 18.83 -13.74 -3.10
C GLN A 82 18.45 -13.15 -1.74
N GLU A 83 19.36 -13.11 -0.77
CA GLU A 83 19.16 -12.50 0.54
C GLU A 83 18.90 -10.99 0.41
N GLU A 84 19.64 -10.32 -0.45
CA GLU A 84 19.41 -8.88 -0.71
C GLU A 84 18.08 -8.62 -1.39
N LYS A 85 17.66 -9.48 -2.35
CA LYS A 85 16.34 -9.40 -2.99
C LYS A 85 15.23 -9.56 -1.96
N ALA A 86 15.31 -10.58 -1.10
CA ALA A 86 14.35 -10.83 -0.02
C ALA A 86 14.30 -9.65 0.95
N SER A 87 15.46 -9.13 1.37
CA SER A 87 15.54 -7.97 2.27
C SER A 87 14.81 -6.76 1.71
N ARG A 88 15.02 -6.42 0.44
CA ARG A 88 14.37 -5.27 -0.22
C ARG A 88 12.84 -5.40 -0.24
N VAL A 89 12.32 -6.59 -0.52
CA VAL A 89 10.87 -6.82 -0.52
C VAL A 89 10.31 -6.75 0.90
N LYS A 90 11.00 -7.33 1.89
CA LYS A 90 10.58 -7.26 3.30
C LYS A 90 10.59 -5.83 3.84
N GLU A 91 11.57 -5.02 3.51
CA GLU A 91 11.61 -3.59 3.86
C GLU A 91 10.44 -2.80 3.25
N LEU A 92 10.06 -3.13 1.99
CA LEU A 92 8.88 -2.54 1.38
C LEU A 92 7.60 -2.95 2.12
N LEU A 93 7.46 -4.24 2.48
CA LEU A 93 6.31 -4.72 3.25
C LEU A 93 6.24 -4.07 4.63
N ASP A 94 7.38 -3.87 5.31
CA ASP A 94 7.44 -3.13 6.57
C ASP A 94 7.01 -1.68 6.41
N THR A 95 7.49 -1.02 5.35
CA THR A 95 7.10 0.35 5.04
C THR A 95 5.58 0.48 4.84
N VAL A 96 4.96 -0.48 4.14
CA VAL A 96 3.50 -0.50 3.94
C VAL A 96 2.76 -0.79 5.24
N GLN A 97 3.24 -1.75 6.03
CA GLN A 97 2.63 -2.13 7.32
C GLN A 97 2.55 -0.97 8.30
N TYR A 98 3.59 -0.13 8.35
CA TYR A 98 3.71 0.97 9.29
C TYR A 98 3.68 2.34 8.58
N LEU A 99 2.94 2.43 7.48
CA LEU A 99 2.88 3.63 6.67
C LEU A 99 2.32 4.81 7.46
N TYR A 100 3.04 5.91 7.43
CA TYR A 100 2.59 7.19 7.97
C TYR A 100 3.04 8.34 7.07
N ARG A 101 2.46 9.48 7.28
CA ARG A 101 2.85 10.72 6.61
C ARG A 101 2.74 11.91 7.56
N ASP A 102 3.71 12.79 7.50
CA ASP A 102 3.63 14.08 8.19
C ASP A 102 2.93 15.09 7.27
N ILE A 103 1.76 15.58 7.71
CA ILE A 103 0.94 16.53 6.98
C ILE A 103 0.67 17.73 7.89
N ARG A 104 1.15 18.92 7.51
CA ARG A 104 0.90 20.17 8.24
C ARG A 104 1.23 20.08 9.75
N GLY A 105 2.35 19.45 10.09
CA GLY A 105 2.79 19.29 11.47
C GLY A 105 2.05 18.21 12.28
N ARG A 106 1.15 17.44 11.65
CA ARG A 106 0.51 16.26 12.24
C ARG A 106 1.09 15.00 11.61
N ARG A 107 1.22 13.94 12.40
CA ARG A 107 1.58 12.60 11.89
C ARG A 107 0.33 11.80 11.69
N GLU A 108 0.00 11.52 10.43
CA GLU A 108 -1.16 10.73 10.04
C GLU A 108 -0.75 9.26 9.91
N ASN A 109 -1.50 8.37 10.57
CA ASN A 109 -1.34 6.92 10.42
C ASN A 109 -2.07 6.48 9.15
N LEU A 110 -1.32 5.92 8.20
CA LEU A 110 -1.82 5.38 6.93
C LEU A 110 -1.66 3.86 6.83
N SER A 111 -1.37 3.19 7.97
CA SER A 111 -1.25 1.73 8.04
C SER A 111 -2.55 1.06 7.55
N PRO A 112 -2.46 -0.08 6.86
CA PRO A 112 -3.64 -0.79 6.36
C PRO A 112 -4.60 -1.18 7.49
N LEU A 113 -5.89 -0.93 7.30
CA LEU A 113 -6.97 -1.40 8.18
C LEU A 113 -7.54 -2.74 7.71
N PHE A 114 -7.42 -3.00 6.42
CA PHE A 114 -7.76 -4.25 5.76
C PHE A 114 -6.70 -4.54 4.69
N ILE A 115 -6.31 -5.78 4.55
CA ILE A 115 -5.38 -6.25 3.54
C ILE A 115 -5.89 -7.58 2.97
N ILE A 116 -5.77 -7.76 1.67
CA ILE A 116 -5.99 -9.04 0.99
C ILE A 116 -4.98 -9.17 -0.12
N GLY A 117 -4.32 -10.31 -0.21
CA GLY A 117 -3.31 -10.59 -1.22
C GLY A 117 -2.42 -11.76 -0.86
N GLY A 118 -1.47 -12.05 -1.72
CA GLY A 118 -0.56 -13.18 -1.53
C GLY A 118 0.49 -13.27 -2.63
N ARG A 119 1.21 -14.38 -2.68
CA ARG A 119 2.18 -14.69 -3.72
C ARG A 119 1.55 -15.60 -4.78
N TYR A 120 1.41 -15.11 -5.98
CA TYR A 120 0.78 -15.81 -7.10
C TYR A 120 1.76 -16.06 -8.23
N LYS A 121 1.57 -17.16 -8.98
CA LYS A 121 2.35 -17.47 -10.18
C LYS A 121 2.03 -16.51 -11.32
N ARG A 122 0.79 -16.00 -11.36
CA ARG A 122 0.35 -15.04 -12.38
C ARG A 122 0.48 -13.62 -11.87
N LYS A 123 1.10 -12.74 -12.67
CA LYS A 123 1.28 -11.32 -12.39
C LYS A 123 -0.01 -10.54 -12.66
N ASN A 124 -1.09 -10.85 -11.94
CA ASN A 124 -2.38 -10.20 -12.07
C ASN A 124 -2.81 -9.58 -10.73
N PRO A 125 -3.19 -8.32 -10.69
CA PRO A 125 -3.72 -7.68 -9.48
C PRO A 125 -5.18 -8.11 -9.22
N PHE A 126 -5.41 -9.36 -8.81
CA PHE A 126 -6.73 -10.00 -8.70
C PHE A 126 -7.76 -9.21 -7.89
N PHE A 127 -7.34 -8.43 -6.91
CA PHE A 127 -8.22 -7.67 -6.01
C PHE A 127 -8.29 -6.17 -6.33
N GLU A 128 -7.66 -5.73 -7.43
CA GLU A 128 -7.70 -4.31 -7.82
C GLU A 128 -9.14 -3.88 -8.13
N ASN A 129 -9.57 -2.77 -7.52
CA ASN A 129 -10.93 -2.19 -7.65
C ASN A 129 -12.08 -3.10 -7.17
N ILE A 130 -11.78 -4.17 -6.42
CA ILE A 130 -12.79 -5.11 -5.91
C ILE A 130 -13.19 -4.80 -4.47
N VAL A 131 -12.23 -4.31 -3.67
CA VAL A 131 -12.52 -3.94 -2.28
C VAL A 131 -13.53 -2.81 -2.25
N SER A 132 -14.60 -2.99 -1.51
CA SER A 132 -15.65 -1.99 -1.33
C SER A 132 -16.06 -1.85 0.14
N VAL A 133 -16.43 -0.64 0.53
CA VAL A 133 -16.97 -0.35 1.87
C VAL A 133 -18.32 0.36 1.69
N LYS A 134 -19.35 -0.13 2.37
CA LYS A 134 -20.68 0.50 2.42
C LYS A 134 -21.21 0.48 3.86
N ALA A 135 -21.63 1.61 4.36
CA ALA A 135 -22.11 1.75 5.75
C ALA A 135 -21.15 1.07 6.75
N ASN A 136 -19.87 1.40 6.68
CA ASN A 136 -18.79 0.86 7.51
C ASN A 136 -18.62 -0.68 7.44
N LYS A 137 -19.06 -1.34 6.36
CA LYS A 137 -18.95 -2.78 6.14
C LYS A 137 -18.17 -3.08 4.88
N ILE A 138 -17.23 -4.03 4.98
CA ILE A 138 -16.47 -4.54 3.84
C ILE A 138 -17.35 -5.46 3.00
N GLY A 139 -17.30 -5.34 1.67
CA GLY A 139 -18.00 -6.21 0.72
C GLY A 139 -17.34 -7.59 0.63
N VAL A 140 -17.80 -8.55 1.44
CA VAL A 140 -17.16 -9.87 1.56
C VAL A 140 -17.51 -10.82 0.42
N ALA A 141 -18.73 -10.73 -0.14
CA ALA A 141 -19.22 -11.71 -1.12
C ALA A 141 -18.31 -11.80 -2.36
N THR A 142 -18.06 -10.68 -3.02
CA THR A 142 -17.23 -10.63 -4.23
C THR A 142 -15.78 -11.03 -3.94
N LEU A 143 -15.22 -10.64 -2.80
CA LEU A 143 -13.87 -11.04 -2.40
C LEU A 143 -13.78 -12.56 -2.23
N LYS A 144 -14.79 -13.17 -1.60
CA LYS A 144 -14.86 -14.60 -1.42
C LYS A 144 -14.98 -15.34 -2.76
N GLU A 145 -15.83 -14.88 -3.67
CA GLU A 145 -15.95 -15.45 -5.01
C GLU A 145 -14.62 -15.47 -5.75
N ILE A 146 -13.86 -14.37 -5.70
CA ILE A 146 -12.53 -14.31 -6.33
C ILE A 146 -11.54 -15.27 -5.68
N VAL A 147 -11.50 -15.33 -4.35
CA VAL A 147 -10.62 -16.26 -3.64
C VAL A 147 -10.96 -17.70 -3.98
N GLU A 148 -12.24 -18.02 -4.15
CA GLU A 148 -12.72 -19.37 -4.47
C GLU A 148 -12.61 -19.74 -5.95
N ASP A 149 -12.29 -18.79 -6.85
CA ASP A 149 -12.21 -18.98 -8.30
C ASP A 149 -11.11 -19.95 -8.73
N SER A 150 -10.03 -20.08 -7.96
CA SER A 150 -8.95 -21.02 -8.24
C SER A 150 -8.32 -21.60 -6.97
N GLU A 151 -7.76 -22.82 -7.08
CA GLU A 151 -7.03 -23.44 -5.97
C GLU A 151 -5.80 -22.62 -5.57
N GLU A 152 -5.13 -21.97 -6.52
CA GLU A 152 -4.00 -21.08 -6.25
C GLU A 152 -4.43 -19.91 -5.36
N LEU A 153 -5.54 -19.24 -5.67
CA LEU A 153 -6.05 -18.13 -4.87
C LEU A 153 -6.50 -18.59 -3.48
N LYS A 154 -7.14 -19.75 -3.36
CA LYS A 154 -7.55 -20.32 -2.07
C LYS A 154 -6.35 -20.61 -1.16
N GLU A 155 -5.26 -21.12 -1.72
CA GLU A 155 -4.09 -21.57 -0.98
C GLU A 155 -3.20 -20.40 -0.56
N TYR A 156 -2.98 -19.43 -1.46
CA TYR A 156 -1.95 -18.39 -1.30
C TYR A 156 -2.51 -17.00 -1.01
N THR A 157 -3.82 -16.85 -0.80
CA THR A 157 -4.39 -15.56 -0.41
C THR A 157 -4.51 -15.45 1.10
N TYR A 158 -3.89 -14.43 1.66
CA TYR A 158 -4.00 -14.03 3.06
C TYR A 158 -4.91 -12.82 3.17
N THR A 159 -5.77 -12.81 4.17
CA THR A 159 -6.67 -11.68 4.45
C THR A 159 -6.45 -11.20 5.88
N GLY A 160 -6.34 -9.90 6.06
CA GLY A 160 -6.14 -9.27 7.36
C GLY A 160 -7.10 -8.14 7.61
N ILE A 161 -7.54 -8.01 8.87
CA ILE A 161 -8.44 -6.94 9.31
C ILE A 161 -8.02 -6.42 10.67
N THR A 162 -8.11 -5.10 10.84
CA THR A 162 -7.93 -4.45 12.15
C THR A 162 -9.23 -4.55 12.93
N SER A 163 -9.18 -5.13 14.13
CA SER A 163 -10.37 -5.33 14.97
C SER A 163 -10.97 -4.00 15.44
N GLY A 164 -12.29 -3.97 15.52
CA GLY A 164 -13.07 -2.83 16.03
C GLY A 164 -13.24 -1.67 15.06
N ILE A 165 -12.84 -1.81 13.80
CA ILE A 165 -12.98 -0.76 12.79
C ILE A 165 -14.25 -0.96 11.96
N PHE A 166 -14.47 -2.15 11.42
CA PHE A 166 -15.59 -2.45 10.54
C PHE A 166 -16.69 -3.22 11.25
N ASP A 167 -17.96 -2.83 11.01
CA ASP A 167 -19.12 -3.39 11.71
C ASP A 167 -19.36 -4.87 11.40
N ASN A 168 -18.85 -5.38 10.26
CA ASN A 168 -18.97 -6.77 9.86
C ASN A 168 -17.67 -7.58 10.03
N GLU A 169 -16.83 -7.20 11.00
CA GLU A 169 -15.55 -7.88 11.29
C GLU A 169 -15.69 -9.40 11.41
N LYS A 170 -16.74 -9.89 12.11
CA LYS A 170 -16.99 -11.32 12.28
C LYS A 170 -17.23 -12.03 10.95
N ASP A 171 -18.03 -11.41 10.09
CA ASP A 171 -18.34 -11.95 8.75
C ASP A 171 -17.09 -12.01 7.86
N VAL A 172 -16.22 -10.99 7.94
CA VAL A 172 -14.92 -10.96 7.25
C VAL A 172 -14.01 -12.08 7.75
N LYS A 173 -13.90 -12.26 9.07
CA LYS A 173 -13.08 -13.32 9.68
C LYS A 173 -13.55 -14.72 9.32
N GLU A 174 -14.87 -14.96 9.34
CA GLU A 174 -15.44 -16.28 9.04
C GLU A 174 -15.33 -16.61 7.55
N LYS A 175 -15.72 -15.69 6.66
CA LYS A 175 -15.84 -15.99 5.23
C LYS A 175 -14.52 -15.89 4.46
N LEU A 176 -13.61 -15.02 4.88
CA LEU A 176 -12.30 -14.82 4.24
C LEU A 176 -11.15 -15.37 5.09
N LYS A 177 -11.43 -16.04 6.21
CA LYS A 177 -10.43 -16.54 7.16
C LYS A 177 -9.46 -15.45 7.63
N ALA A 178 -9.98 -14.22 7.79
CA ALA A 178 -9.16 -13.06 8.04
C ALA A 178 -8.53 -13.10 9.44
N GLU A 179 -7.24 -12.80 9.48
CA GLU A 179 -6.42 -12.68 10.67
C GLU A 179 -6.20 -11.20 11.05
N SER A 180 -5.23 -10.91 11.92
CA SER A 180 -4.75 -9.56 12.13
C SER A 180 -3.92 -9.11 10.92
N VAL A 181 -3.96 -7.80 10.62
CA VAL A 181 -3.12 -7.22 9.56
C VAL A 181 -1.63 -7.57 9.78
N GLY A 182 -1.15 -7.53 11.03
CA GLY A 182 0.24 -7.87 11.35
C GLY A 182 0.60 -9.32 11.02
N ASN A 183 -0.30 -10.28 11.26
CA ASN A 183 -0.07 -11.68 10.90
C ASN A 183 0.02 -11.86 9.38
N VAL A 184 -0.81 -11.18 8.61
CA VAL A 184 -0.73 -11.24 7.13
C VAL A 184 0.62 -10.73 6.64
N PHE A 185 1.12 -9.61 7.16
CA PHE A 185 2.46 -9.14 6.78
C PHE A 185 3.56 -10.13 7.16
N LYS A 186 3.41 -10.83 8.29
CA LYS A 186 4.33 -11.91 8.67
C LYS A 186 4.31 -13.05 7.64
N HIS A 187 3.12 -13.55 7.27
CA HIS A 187 2.99 -14.58 6.24
C HIS A 187 3.55 -14.15 4.89
N LEU A 188 3.28 -12.91 4.46
CA LEU A 188 3.83 -12.39 3.21
C LEU A 188 5.37 -12.34 3.21
N LYS A 189 6.00 -12.02 4.35
CA LYS A 189 7.46 -12.05 4.48
C LYS A 189 8.02 -13.47 4.46
N GLU A 190 7.33 -14.43 5.10
CA GLU A 190 7.67 -15.86 5.05
C GLU A 190 7.57 -16.39 3.62
N GLU A 191 6.55 -16.00 2.85
CA GLU A 191 6.43 -16.33 1.41
C GLU A 191 7.55 -15.73 0.56
N VAL A 192 8.02 -14.52 0.89
CA VAL A 192 9.16 -13.89 0.23
C VAL A 192 10.45 -14.66 0.50
N ASP A 193 10.70 -15.04 1.74
CA ASP A 193 11.87 -15.86 2.11
C ASP A 193 11.81 -17.22 1.40
N ALA A 194 10.69 -17.93 1.46
CA ALA A 194 10.50 -19.21 0.77
C ALA A 194 10.68 -19.12 -0.76
N TYR A 195 10.29 -17.99 -1.38
CA TYR A 195 10.50 -17.78 -2.81
C TYR A 195 11.98 -17.67 -3.17
N TYR A 196 12.75 -16.90 -2.42
CA TYR A 196 14.16 -16.66 -2.72
C TYR A 196 15.09 -17.77 -2.21
N GLU A 197 14.71 -18.54 -1.17
CA GLU A 197 15.44 -19.72 -0.72
C GLU A 197 15.25 -20.92 -1.66
N GLY A 198 14.14 -20.99 -2.37
CA GLY A 198 13.80 -22.07 -3.30
C GLY A 198 14.34 -21.87 -4.73
N ASN A 199 14.90 -20.71 -5.03
CA ASN A 199 15.50 -20.34 -6.31
C ASN A 199 16.99 -20.05 -6.16
#